data_2dc6710a776a49b718bf54dd8419a1ef
#
_entry.id   2dc6710a776a49b718bf54dd8419a1ef
#
_cell.length_a   1.000
_cell.length_b   1.000
_cell.length_c   1.000
_cell.angle_alpha   90.00
_cell.angle_beta   90.00
_cell.angle_gamma   90.00
#
_symmetry.space_group_name_H-M   'P 1'
#
loop_
_entity.id
_entity.type
_entity.pdbx_description
1 polymer ?
#
loop_
_entity_poly.entity_id
_entity_poly.type
_entity_poly.pdbx_seq_one_letter_code
_entity_poly.pdbx_strand_id
1 'polypeptide(L)'
;MGLLLPFALTFDALHPMPSPKNFGLIGAAGFVAPRHMKAIVDTGNKLVAALDPNDSVGIIDSYAPNAAFFTEFERFDRHAEKLRHMGDEHRLHYVSICSPNYLHDAHCRFALRIGADAICEKPLVLNPWNVDALQELEEETGQRIWNVLQLRLHPAVIALKERIDAESPGKRHQVDLTYITPRGKWYDVSWKGDPSKSGGVASNIGIHFFDMLMWVFGNVQHSTVLRNEPRSMKGELVLDKADVKWDLSVQASDIPSGHTGAYRSLRLDGEPFDFSEGFGDLHTRVYENALLGDGFSLQDVTPSIVLAQSLRKARS
;
A
#
# COMPACT_ATOMS: atom_id res chain seq x y z
N MET A 1 -43.56 38.09 -15.93
CA MET A 1 -43.70 37.42 -14.62
C MET A 1 -43.72 35.93 -14.88
N GLY A 2 -42.54 35.33 -14.96
CA GLY A 2 -42.30 33.91 -15.29
C GLY A 2 -41.64 33.24 -14.09
N LEU A 3 -42.35 32.28 -13.48
CA LEU A 3 -41.89 31.50 -12.35
C LEU A 3 -40.82 30.49 -12.86
N LEU A 4 -39.62 30.60 -12.33
CA LEU A 4 -38.59 29.58 -12.36
C LEU A 4 -38.90 28.53 -11.28
N LEU A 5 -39.23 27.31 -11.71
CA LEU A 5 -39.29 26.13 -10.84
C LEU A 5 -37.86 25.61 -10.60
N PRO A 6 -37.50 25.22 -9.37
CA PRO A 6 -36.21 24.63 -9.10
C PRO A 6 -36.20 23.19 -9.61
N PHE A 7 -35.17 22.86 -10.40
CA PHE A 7 -34.82 21.48 -10.78
C PHE A 7 -34.32 20.74 -9.52
N ALA A 8 -35.21 19.99 -8.91
CA ALA A 8 -34.80 18.98 -7.93
C ALA A 8 -34.16 17.82 -8.68
N LEU A 9 -32.85 17.70 -8.58
CA LEU A 9 -32.14 16.48 -8.96
C LEU A 9 -32.58 15.37 -8.00
N THR A 10 -33.49 14.53 -8.46
CA THR A 10 -33.81 13.28 -7.80
C THR A 10 -32.64 12.33 -7.98
N PHE A 11 -31.86 12.14 -6.91
CA PHE A 11 -30.96 11.01 -6.74
C PHE A 11 -31.82 9.75 -6.52
N ASP A 12 -32.27 9.15 -7.59
CA ASP A 12 -32.93 7.83 -7.56
C ASP A 12 -32.51 7.04 -8.79
N ALA A 13 -31.31 6.46 -8.69
CA ALA A 13 -30.96 5.26 -9.42
C ALA A 13 -30.38 4.29 -8.37
N LEU A 14 -31.27 3.56 -7.72
CA LEU A 14 -30.95 2.35 -6.96
C LEU A 14 -30.27 1.35 -7.90
N HIS A 15 -28.96 1.50 -8.07
CA HIS A 15 -28.14 0.37 -8.47
C HIS A 15 -28.18 -0.57 -7.27
N PRO A 16 -28.66 -1.83 -7.46
CA PRO A 16 -28.62 -2.80 -6.38
C PRO A 16 -27.18 -2.86 -5.87
N MET A 17 -26.98 -2.58 -4.58
CA MET A 17 -25.67 -2.72 -3.96
C MET A 17 -25.15 -4.13 -4.29
N PRO A 18 -23.95 -4.27 -4.86
CA PRO A 18 -23.42 -5.59 -5.16
C PRO A 18 -23.44 -6.45 -3.91
N SER A 19 -23.79 -7.72 -4.04
CA SER A 19 -23.82 -8.65 -2.91
C SER A 19 -22.50 -8.62 -2.16
N PRO A 20 -22.52 -8.62 -0.81
CA PRO A 20 -21.31 -8.57 0.00
C PRO A 20 -20.30 -9.63 -0.42
N LYS A 21 -19.06 -9.23 -0.63
CA LYS A 21 -17.95 -10.13 -0.97
C LYS A 21 -17.33 -10.73 0.30
N ASN A 22 -16.89 -11.98 0.19
CA ASN A 22 -16.16 -12.66 1.25
C ASN A 22 -14.66 -12.40 1.12
N PHE A 23 -14.03 -11.98 2.20
CA PHE A 23 -12.61 -11.69 2.28
C PHE A 23 -11.89 -12.72 3.17
N GLY A 24 -10.70 -13.13 2.72
CA GLY A 24 -9.67 -13.69 3.57
C GLY A 24 -8.66 -12.61 3.98
N LEU A 25 -8.01 -12.76 5.14
CA LEU A 25 -6.96 -11.85 5.59
C LEU A 25 -5.73 -12.65 6.04
N ILE A 26 -4.58 -12.38 5.45
CA ILE A 26 -3.30 -12.98 5.82
C ILE A 26 -2.42 -11.94 6.50
N GLY A 27 -1.91 -12.25 7.71
CA GLY A 27 -1.16 -11.33 8.55
C GLY A 27 -2.04 -10.58 9.55
N ALA A 28 -3.01 -11.29 10.14
CA ALA A 28 -4.07 -10.71 10.98
C ALA A 28 -3.57 -10.07 12.30
N ALA A 29 -2.42 -10.51 12.84
CA ALA A 29 -1.77 -9.89 14.00
C ALA A 29 -0.86 -8.70 13.65
N GLY A 30 -0.74 -8.37 12.34
CA GLY A 30 0.10 -7.29 11.86
C GLY A 30 -0.41 -5.90 12.27
N PHE A 31 0.51 -4.95 12.43
CA PHE A 31 0.17 -3.56 12.82
C PHE A 31 -0.84 -2.88 11.89
N VAL A 32 -0.84 -3.22 10.60
CA VAL A 32 -1.73 -2.62 9.60
C VAL A 32 -3.06 -3.38 9.44
N ALA A 33 -3.12 -4.63 9.89
CA ALA A 33 -4.29 -5.49 9.73
C ALA A 33 -5.63 -4.88 10.21
N PRO A 34 -5.71 -4.13 11.33
CA PRO A 34 -6.95 -3.49 11.75
C PRO A 34 -7.50 -2.49 10.73
N ARG A 35 -6.63 -1.84 9.93
CA ARG A 35 -7.06 -0.92 8.86
C ARG A 35 -7.71 -1.66 7.70
N HIS A 36 -7.20 -2.84 7.37
CA HIS A 36 -7.80 -3.71 6.37
C HIS A 36 -9.13 -4.30 6.84
N MET A 37 -9.20 -4.78 8.10
CA MET A 37 -10.45 -5.25 8.69
C MET A 37 -11.52 -4.15 8.67
N LYS A 38 -11.15 -2.94 9.07
CA LYS A 38 -12.03 -1.77 9.00
C LYS A 38 -12.49 -1.51 7.56
N ALA A 39 -11.59 -1.49 6.59
CA ALA A 39 -11.92 -1.24 5.19
C ALA A 39 -12.87 -2.30 4.61
N ILE A 40 -12.69 -3.58 4.95
CA ILE A 40 -13.61 -4.66 4.55
C ILE A 40 -15.02 -4.36 5.06
N VAL A 41 -15.16 -4.00 6.35
CA VAL A 41 -16.47 -3.74 6.98
C VAL A 41 -17.08 -2.44 6.45
N ASP A 42 -16.30 -1.36 6.37
CA ASP A 42 -16.76 -0.05 5.88
C ASP A 42 -17.29 -0.12 4.44
N THR A 43 -16.73 -1.00 3.60
CA THR A 43 -17.20 -1.23 2.23
C THR A 43 -18.36 -2.23 2.13
N GLY A 44 -18.97 -2.63 3.26
CA GLY A 44 -20.13 -3.51 3.31
C GLY A 44 -19.81 -4.99 3.05
N ASN A 45 -18.55 -5.39 3.14
CA ASN A 45 -18.08 -6.74 2.89
C ASN A 45 -17.85 -7.55 4.17
N LYS A 46 -17.49 -8.83 4.04
CA LYS A 46 -17.35 -9.77 5.15
C LYS A 46 -15.94 -10.34 5.22
N LEU A 47 -15.28 -10.22 6.36
CA LEU A 47 -14.11 -11.03 6.68
C LEU A 47 -14.59 -12.39 7.16
N VAL A 48 -14.33 -13.46 6.42
CA VAL A 48 -14.82 -14.81 6.74
C VAL A 48 -13.72 -15.78 7.20
N ALA A 49 -12.46 -15.47 6.86
CA ALA A 49 -11.32 -16.27 7.29
C ALA A 49 -10.08 -15.38 7.51
N ALA A 50 -9.28 -15.68 8.51
CA ALA A 50 -8.06 -14.96 8.84
C ALA A 50 -6.91 -15.92 9.19
N LEU A 51 -5.69 -15.51 8.84
CA LEU A 51 -4.46 -16.25 9.11
C LEU A 51 -3.42 -15.37 9.75
N ASP A 52 -2.81 -15.84 10.83
CA ASP A 52 -1.51 -15.34 11.32
C ASP A 52 -0.85 -16.43 12.17
N PRO A 53 0.47 -16.67 12.03
CA PRO A 53 1.18 -17.60 12.92
C PRO A 53 1.15 -17.18 14.39
N ASN A 54 0.89 -15.91 14.68
CA ASN A 54 0.72 -15.37 16.01
C ASN A 54 -0.78 -15.32 16.35
N ASP A 55 -1.17 -15.83 17.49
CA ASP A 55 -2.55 -15.90 17.98
C ASP A 55 -3.02 -14.64 18.75
N SER A 56 -2.20 -13.60 18.83
CA SER A 56 -2.58 -12.30 19.40
C SER A 56 -3.47 -11.50 18.45
N VAL A 57 -4.65 -12.05 18.13
CA VAL A 57 -5.58 -11.54 17.10
C VAL A 57 -6.95 -11.13 17.63
N GLY A 58 -7.09 -10.90 18.94
CA GLY A 58 -8.38 -10.51 19.55
C GLY A 58 -9.05 -9.30 18.93
N ILE A 59 -8.30 -8.50 18.16
CA ILE A 59 -8.86 -7.40 17.39
C ILE A 59 -9.88 -7.85 16.32
N ILE A 60 -9.81 -9.09 15.85
CA ILE A 60 -10.76 -9.65 14.88
C ILE A 60 -12.19 -9.57 15.41
N ASP A 61 -12.39 -9.77 16.73
CA ASP A 61 -13.71 -9.73 17.36
C ASP A 61 -14.42 -8.39 17.18
N SER A 62 -13.66 -7.30 17.04
CA SER A 62 -14.20 -5.97 16.81
C SER A 62 -14.76 -5.75 15.39
N TYR A 63 -14.39 -6.60 14.44
CA TYR A 63 -14.76 -6.46 13.03
C TYR A 63 -15.51 -7.68 12.49
N ALA A 64 -15.11 -8.88 12.88
CA ALA A 64 -15.62 -10.14 12.33
C ALA A 64 -15.54 -11.29 13.34
N PRO A 65 -16.36 -11.28 14.42
CA PRO A 65 -16.26 -12.26 15.50
C PRO A 65 -16.55 -13.71 15.05
N ASN A 66 -17.15 -13.89 13.88
CA ASN A 66 -17.46 -15.22 13.32
C ASN A 66 -16.44 -15.67 12.25
N ALA A 67 -15.37 -14.91 12.00
CA ALA A 67 -14.35 -15.32 11.04
C ALA A 67 -13.59 -16.56 11.53
N ALA A 68 -13.36 -17.52 10.65
CA ALA A 68 -12.51 -18.66 10.96
C ALA A 68 -11.04 -18.20 11.06
N PHE A 69 -10.36 -18.55 12.16
CA PHE A 69 -8.97 -18.17 12.36
C PHE A 69 -8.03 -19.39 12.29
N PHE A 70 -6.87 -19.18 11.67
CA PHE A 70 -5.85 -20.20 11.46
C PHE A 70 -4.47 -19.68 11.86
N THR A 71 -3.65 -20.53 12.45
CA THR A 71 -2.24 -20.25 12.74
C THR A 71 -1.30 -20.88 11.70
N GLU A 72 -1.81 -21.78 10.86
CA GLU A 72 -1.04 -22.51 9.86
C GLU A 72 -1.59 -22.23 8.46
N PHE A 73 -0.70 -21.89 7.54
CA PHE A 73 -1.06 -21.55 6.16
C PHE A 73 -1.77 -22.73 5.45
N GLU A 74 -1.30 -23.94 5.66
CA GLU A 74 -1.85 -25.15 5.03
C GLU A 74 -3.29 -25.42 5.47
N ARG A 75 -3.66 -25.06 6.68
CA ARG A 75 -5.04 -25.19 7.19
C ARG A 75 -5.93 -24.08 6.62
N PHE A 76 -5.39 -22.87 6.49
CA PHE A 76 -6.08 -21.75 5.84
C PHE A 76 -6.32 -22.04 4.35
N ASP A 77 -5.31 -22.51 3.62
CA ASP A 77 -5.41 -22.92 2.22
C ASP A 77 -6.49 -23.97 2.00
N ARG A 78 -6.45 -25.06 2.81
CA ARG A 78 -7.47 -26.12 2.75
C ARG A 78 -8.88 -25.61 3.08
N HIS A 79 -9.00 -24.64 3.98
CA HIS A 79 -10.29 -24.02 4.30
C HIS A 79 -10.79 -23.18 3.14
N ALA A 80 -9.94 -22.38 2.51
CA ALA A 80 -10.27 -21.56 1.34
C ALA A 80 -10.73 -22.46 0.18
N GLU A 81 -10.04 -23.57 -0.05
CA GLU A 81 -10.43 -24.57 -1.06
C GLU A 81 -11.78 -25.21 -0.75
N LYS A 82 -12.05 -25.55 0.53
CA LYS A 82 -13.36 -26.03 0.96
C LYS A 82 -14.45 -25.00 0.66
N LEU A 83 -14.24 -23.72 0.99
CA LEU A 83 -15.21 -22.66 0.70
C LEU A 83 -15.46 -22.53 -0.82
N ARG A 84 -14.41 -22.65 -1.63
CA ARG A 84 -14.50 -22.60 -3.09
C ARG A 84 -15.40 -23.72 -3.63
N HIS A 85 -15.28 -24.95 -3.10
CA HIS A 85 -16.11 -26.08 -3.46
C HIS A 85 -17.59 -25.98 -3.00
N MET A 86 -17.86 -25.15 -1.99
CA MET A 86 -19.23 -24.89 -1.54
C MET A 86 -20.00 -23.93 -2.46
N GLY A 87 -19.31 -23.27 -3.39
CA GLY A 87 -19.91 -22.40 -4.39
C GLY A 87 -19.61 -20.91 -4.19
N ASP A 88 -20.10 -20.09 -5.11
CA ASP A 88 -19.76 -18.66 -5.18
C ASP A 88 -20.16 -17.87 -3.92
N GLU A 89 -21.26 -18.23 -3.28
CA GLU A 89 -21.70 -17.56 -2.03
C GLU A 89 -20.74 -17.77 -0.85
N HIS A 90 -19.91 -18.81 -0.89
CA HIS A 90 -19.04 -19.20 0.22
C HIS A 90 -17.56 -18.89 -0.05
N ARG A 91 -17.13 -18.97 -1.32
CA ARG A 91 -15.71 -18.78 -1.68
C ARG A 91 -15.16 -17.44 -1.21
N LEU A 92 -13.85 -17.34 -1.07
CA LEU A 92 -13.17 -16.07 -0.93
C LEU A 92 -13.20 -15.36 -2.31
N HIS A 93 -13.68 -14.13 -2.34
CA HIS A 93 -13.66 -13.28 -3.52
C HIS A 93 -12.39 -12.42 -3.54
N TYR A 94 -11.90 -12.06 -2.37
CA TYR A 94 -10.69 -11.27 -2.16
C TYR A 94 -9.84 -11.86 -1.04
N VAL A 95 -8.52 -11.69 -1.15
CA VAL A 95 -7.57 -11.94 -0.07
C VAL A 95 -6.79 -10.67 0.22
N SER A 96 -6.95 -10.14 1.43
CA SER A 96 -6.14 -9.02 1.93
C SER A 96 -4.82 -9.56 2.48
N ILE A 97 -3.70 -9.02 2.01
CA ILE A 97 -2.36 -9.50 2.33
C ILE A 97 -1.60 -8.44 3.10
N CYS A 98 -1.41 -8.70 4.40
CA CYS A 98 -0.72 -7.85 5.38
C CYS A 98 0.48 -8.56 6.03
N SER A 99 0.89 -9.66 5.46
CA SER A 99 2.00 -10.48 5.91
C SER A 99 3.36 -9.76 5.78
N PRO A 100 4.47 -10.33 6.27
CA PRO A 100 5.80 -9.80 5.99
C PRO A 100 6.11 -9.68 4.50
N ASN A 101 6.82 -8.62 4.10
CA ASN A 101 7.05 -8.25 2.69
C ASN A 101 7.53 -9.41 1.80
N TYR A 102 8.43 -10.28 2.30
CA TYR A 102 8.97 -11.41 1.53
C TYR A 102 7.97 -12.53 1.24
N LEU A 103 6.80 -12.50 1.90
CA LEU A 103 5.72 -13.47 1.70
C LEU A 103 4.63 -12.97 0.74
N HIS A 104 4.62 -11.69 0.39
CA HIS A 104 3.57 -11.10 -0.44
C HIS A 104 3.42 -11.82 -1.77
N ASP A 105 4.54 -12.12 -2.47
CA ASP A 105 4.50 -12.85 -3.74
C ASP A 105 3.78 -14.21 -3.61
N ALA A 106 4.14 -15.00 -2.61
CA ALA A 106 3.53 -16.31 -2.39
C ALA A 106 2.03 -16.21 -2.06
N HIS A 107 1.66 -15.23 -1.26
CA HIS A 107 0.26 -15.03 -0.87
C HIS A 107 -0.59 -14.43 -1.99
N CYS A 108 -0.03 -13.57 -2.86
CA CYS A 108 -0.70 -13.14 -4.09
C CYS A 108 -0.97 -14.34 -5.01
N ARG A 109 0.05 -15.19 -5.24
CA ARG A 109 -0.11 -16.42 -6.03
C ARG A 109 -1.19 -17.34 -5.46
N PHE A 110 -1.24 -17.48 -4.13
CA PHE A 110 -2.30 -18.24 -3.47
C PHE A 110 -3.68 -17.66 -3.80
N ALA A 111 -3.87 -16.34 -3.62
CA ALA A 111 -5.16 -15.68 -3.87
C ALA A 111 -5.64 -15.93 -5.30
N LEU A 112 -4.78 -15.69 -6.30
CA LEU A 112 -5.15 -15.88 -7.70
C LEU A 112 -5.51 -17.35 -8.01
N ARG A 113 -4.74 -18.31 -7.48
CA ARG A 113 -5.00 -19.75 -7.72
C ARG A 113 -6.30 -20.27 -7.13
N ILE A 114 -6.79 -19.67 -6.04
CA ILE A 114 -8.09 -20.03 -5.46
C ILE A 114 -9.25 -19.28 -6.13
N GLY A 115 -8.98 -18.46 -7.16
CA GLY A 115 -9.98 -17.67 -7.88
C GLY A 115 -10.42 -16.41 -7.12
N ALA A 116 -9.55 -15.84 -6.28
CA ALA A 116 -9.77 -14.60 -5.55
C ALA A 116 -8.84 -13.49 -6.04
N ASP A 117 -9.32 -12.25 -6.07
CA ASP A 117 -8.44 -11.09 -6.22
C ASP A 117 -7.61 -10.88 -4.96
N ALA A 118 -6.44 -10.29 -5.09
CA ALA A 118 -5.58 -9.91 -3.98
C ALA A 118 -5.60 -8.40 -3.74
N ILE A 119 -5.68 -7.97 -2.47
CA ILE A 119 -5.38 -6.59 -2.06
C ILE A 119 -4.14 -6.66 -1.17
N CYS A 120 -2.99 -6.24 -1.71
CA CYS A 120 -1.70 -6.48 -1.09
C CYS A 120 -1.06 -5.18 -0.58
N GLU A 121 -0.55 -5.26 0.66
CA GLU A 121 0.28 -4.20 1.23
C GLU A 121 1.57 -3.97 0.43
N LYS A 122 2.07 -2.77 0.57
CA LYS A 122 3.35 -2.38 -0.04
C LYS A 122 4.56 -2.85 0.83
N PRO A 123 5.72 -3.09 0.25
CA PRO A 123 5.93 -3.27 -1.18
C PRO A 123 5.23 -4.52 -1.68
N LEU A 124 4.66 -4.47 -2.87
CA LEU A 124 4.01 -5.68 -3.43
C LEU A 124 4.98 -6.87 -3.46
N VAL A 125 6.17 -6.63 -3.98
CA VAL A 125 7.27 -7.59 -3.99
C VAL A 125 8.60 -6.88 -3.75
N LEU A 126 9.66 -7.65 -3.47
CA LEU A 126 11.00 -7.10 -3.23
C LEU A 126 11.84 -6.98 -4.51
N ASN A 127 11.46 -7.69 -5.56
CA ASN A 127 12.24 -7.74 -6.80
C ASN A 127 11.31 -7.60 -8.01
N PRO A 128 11.68 -6.79 -9.03
CA PRO A 128 10.83 -6.53 -10.20
C PRO A 128 10.44 -7.80 -10.97
N TRP A 129 11.33 -8.78 -11.12
CA TRP A 129 10.99 -10.02 -11.86
C TRP A 129 9.82 -10.83 -11.25
N ASN A 130 9.51 -10.62 -9.96
CA ASN A 130 8.31 -11.21 -9.38
C ASN A 130 7.04 -10.58 -9.93
N VAL A 131 7.10 -9.29 -10.35
CA VAL A 131 5.95 -8.62 -10.96
C VAL A 131 5.58 -9.29 -12.29
N ASP A 132 6.57 -9.58 -13.13
CA ASP A 132 6.35 -10.23 -14.41
C ASP A 132 5.65 -11.59 -14.24
N ALA A 133 6.14 -12.39 -13.28
CA ALA A 133 5.53 -13.69 -12.97
C ALA A 133 4.14 -13.60 -12.30
N LEU A 134 3.83 -12.50 -11.60
CA LEU A 134 2.48 -12.25 -11.09
C LEU A 134 1.55 -11.77 -12.20
N GLN A 135 2.05 -11.02 -13.18
CA GLN A 135 1.28 -10.60 -14.35
C GLN A 135 0.88 -11.81 -15.20
N GLU A 136 1.81 -12.74 -15.48
CA GLU A 136 1.50 -14.01 -16.15
C GLU A 136 0.35 -14.75 -15.43
N LEU A 137 0.39 -14.78 -14.10
CA LEU A 137 -0.64 -15.46 -13.31
C LEU A 137 -1.99 -14.71 -13.31
N GLU A 138 -2.01 -13.37 -13.36
CA GLU A 138 -3.24 -12.60 -13.59
C GLU A 138 -3.87 -12.96 -14.93
N GLU A 139 -3.06 -13.08 -15.98
CA GLU A 139 -3.52 -13.46 -17.33
C GLU A 139 -4.07 -14.89 -17.37
N GLU A 140 -3.41 -15.83 -16.68
CA GLU A 140 -3.85 -17.23 -16.61
C GLU A 140 -5.16 -17.41 -15.83
N THR A 141 -5.32 -16.68 -14.71
CA THR A 141 -6.44 -16.90 -13.79
C THR A 141 -7.62 -15.97 -14.04
N GLY A 142 -7.40 -14.85 -14.71
CA GLY A 142 -8.37 -13.78 -14.87
C GLY A 142 -8.62 -12.98 -13.57
N GLN A 143 -7.91 -13.28 -12.49
CA GLN A 143 -7.98 -12.53 -11.22
C GLN A 143 -7.00 -11.35 -11.23
N ARG A 144 -7.14 -10.42 -10.28
CA ARG A 144 -6.34 -9.20 -10.20
C ARG A 144 -5.61 -9.06 -8.87
N ILE A 145 -4.49 -8.36 -8.92
CA ILE A 145 -3.73 -7.92 -7.75
C ILE A 145 -3.82 -6.40 -7.66
N TRP A 146 -4.39 -5.92 -6.56
CA TRP A 146 -4.51 -4.51 -6.23
C TRP A 146 -3.50 -4.17 -5.13
N ASN A 147 -2.75 -3.10 -5.31
CA ASN A 147 -1.71 -2.71 -4.36
C ASN A 147 -2.13 -1.51 -3.50
N VAL A 148 -1.68 -1.47 -2.24
CA VAL A 148 -2.02 -0.39 -1.30
C VAL A 148 -1.08 0.79 -1.51
N LEU A 149 -1.38 1.66 -2.48
CA LEU A 149 -0.68 2.91 -2.75
C LEU A 149 -1.46 4.11 -2.18
N GLN A 150 -1.78 4.05 -0.89
CA GLN A 150 -2.72 4.97 -0.26
C GLN A 150 -2.34 6.46 -0.36
N LEU A 151 -1.06 6.82 -0.54
CA LEU A 151 -0.68 8.23 -0.68
C LEU A 151 -1.21 8.86 -1.98
N ARG A 152 -1.44 8.07 -3.03
CA ARG A 152 -2.08 8.55 -4.25
C ARG A 152 -3.54 8.95 -4.05
N LEU A 153 -4.19 8.48 -2.97
CA LEU A 153 -5.56 8.82 -2.59
C LEU A 153 -5.64 9.93 -1.53
N HIS A 154 -4.49 10.42 -1.06
CA HIS A 154 -4.47 11.49 -0.07
C HIS A 154 -4.88 12.82 -0.69
N PRO A 155 -5.89 13.56 -0.15
CA PRO A 155 -6.43 14.77 -0.78
C PRO A 155 -5.37 15.82 -1.12
N ALA A 156 -4.44 16.10 -0.20
CA ALA A 156 -3.37 17.06 -0.45
C ALA A 156 -2.42 16.60 -1.58
N VAL A 157 -2.16 15.29 -1.69
CA VAL A 157 -1.29 14.74 -2.76
C VAL A 157 -2.00 14.77 -4.10
N ILE A 158 -3.31 14.51 -4.15
CA ILE A 158 -4.14 14.67 -5.35
C ILE A 158 -4.09 16.13 -5.83
N ALA A 159 -4.37 17.08 -4.94
CA ALA A 159 -4.33 18.51 -5.27
C ALA A 159 -2.94 18.97 -5.74
N LEU A 160 -1.87 18.41 -5.14
CA LEU A 160 -0.50 18.66 -5.61
C LEU A 160 -0.30 18.14 -7.04
N LYS A 161 -0.72 16.91 -7.30
CA LYS A 161 -0.64 16.29 -8.64
C LYS A 161 -1.35 17.13 -9.70
N GLU A 162 -2.58 17.53 -9.44
CA GLU A 162 -3.39 18.36 -10.33
C GLU A 162 -2.71 19.70 -10.61
N ARG A 163 -2.15 20.35 -9.58
CA ARG A 163 -1.39 21.59 -9.72
C ARG A 163 -0.15 21.42 -10.62
N ILE A 164 0.65 20.37 -10.38
CA ILE A 164 1.86 20.09 -11.16
C ILE A 164 1.53 19.72 -12.61
N ASP A 165 0.42 19.04 -12.84
CA ASP A 165 0.00 18.70 -14.20
C ASP A 165 -0.52 19.92 -15.00
N ALA A 166 -1.09 20.89 -14.32
CA ALA A 166 -1.55 22.15 -14.94
C ALA A 166 -0.42 23.13 -15.24
N GLU A 167 0.81 22.90 -14.78
CA GLU A 167 1.93 23.79 -14.97
C GLU A 167 2.51 23.72 -16.40
N SER A 168 3.14 24.83 -16.81
CA SER A 168 3.78 24.92 -18.12
C SER A 168 4.89 23.87 -18.30
N PRO A 169 5.05 23.32 -19.50
CA PRO A 169 6.14 22.39 -19.81
C PRO A 169 7.51 23.00 -19.47
N GLY A 170 8.38 22.19 -18.89
CA GLY A 170 9.75 22.59 -18.55
C GLY A 170 9.92 23.21 -17.16
N LYS A 171 8.84 23.48 -16.42
CA LYS A 171 8.96 23.89 -15.02
C LYS A 171 9.47 22.73 -14.17
N ARG A 172 10.47 22.99 -13.34
CA ARG A 172 11.08 22.02 -12.43
C ARG A 172 10.97 22.50 -11.00
N HIS A 173 10.84 21.57 -10.08
CA HIS A 173 10.67 21.81 -8.65
C HIS A 173 11.85 21.29 -7.85
N GLN A 174 12.09 21.88 -6.69
CA GLN A 174 13.02 21.37 -5.68
C GLN A 174 12.21 20.71 -4.56
N VAL A 175 12.49 19.46 -4.28
CA VAL A 175 11.78 18.71 -3.25
C VAL A 175 12.76 18.20 -2.20
N ASP A 176 12.52 18.53 -0.93
CA ASP A 176 13.26 17.97 0.19
C ASP A 176 12.33 17.08 1.01
N LEU A 177 12.62 15.77 1.06
CA LEU A 177 11.87 14.77 1.82
C LEU A 177 12.71 14.24 2.96
N THR A 178 12.23 14.34 4.18
CA THR A 178 12.80 13.67 5.35
C THR A 178 11.73 12.83 6.05
N TYR A 179 12.02 11.55 6.26
CA TYR A 179 11.16 10.69 7.06
C TYR A 179 11.97 9.83 8.02
N ILE A 180 11.83 10.13 9.29
CA ILE A 180 12.50 9.42 10.37
C ILE A 180 11.43 8.77 11.25
N THR A 181 11.43 7.44 11.32
CA THR A 181 10.47 6.68 12.12
C THR A 181 11.20 5.73 13.06
N PRO A 182 11.53 6.20 14.28
CA PRO A 182 12.37 5.45 15.22
C PRO A 182 11.87 4.05 15.49
N ARG A 183 12.79 3.09 15.47
CA ARG A 183 12.54 1.70 15.82
C ARG A 183 13.48 1.27 16.93
N GLY A 184 12.92 0.63 17.95
CA GLY A 184 13.70 0.05 19.03
C GLY A 184 14.54 -1.16 18.59
N LYS A 185 15.22 -1.79 19.53
CA LYS A 185 16.08 -2.98 19.28
C LYS A 185 15.33 -4.16 18.68
N TRP A 186 14.01 -4.26 18.91
CA TRP A 186 13.16 -5.29 18.32
C TRP A 186 13.20 -5.30 16.77
N TYR A 187 13.50 -4.14 16.17
CA TYR A 187 13.58 -4.02 14.72
C TYR A 187 14.66 -4.93 14.14
N ASP A 188 15.83 -4.98 14.77
CA ASP A 188 17.00 -5.72 14.28
C ASP A 188 16.82 -7.25 14.37
N VAL A 189 15.99 -7.73 15.29
CA VAL A 189 15.69 -9.16 15.47
C VAL A 189 14.42 -9.59 14.72
N SER A 190 13.64 -8.64 14.21
CA SER A 190 12.44 -8.92 13.42
C SER A 190 12.78 -9.05 11.92
N TRP A 191 11.84 -9.59 11.14
CA TRP A 191 11.96 -9.63 9.69
C TRP A 191 12.18 -8.24 9.05
N LYS A 192 11.79 -7.16 9.74
CA LYS A 192 11.92 -5.78 9.26
C LYS A 192 13.38 -5.31 9.21
N GLY A 193 14.22 -5.79 10.12
CA GLY A 193 15.65 -5.52 10.17
C GLY A 193 16.47 -6.37 9.20
N ASP A 194 15.90 -7.45 8.65
CA ASP A 194 16.54 -8.29 7.66
C ASP A 194 16.27 -7.76 6.23
N PRO A 195 17.28 -7.20 5.52
CA PRO A 195 17.08 -6.66 4.17
C PRO A 195 16.61 -7.70 3.15
N SER A 196 16.90 -8.99 3.35
CA SER A 196 16.42 -10.06 2.45
C SER A 196 14.90 -10.27 2.58
N LYS A 197 14.32 -9.94 3.72
CA LYS A 197 12.91 -10.11 4.04
C LYS A 197 12.10 -8.82 3.90
N SER A 198 12.68 -7.68 4.30
CA SER A 198 11.99 -6.39 4.29
C SER A 198 12.26 -5.58 3.02
N GLY A 199 13.37 -5.84 2.33
CA GLY A 199 13.92 -4.98 1.30
C GLY A 199 14.65 -3.75 1.83
N GLY A 200 14.97 -3.71 3.14
CA GLY A 200 15.66 -2.61 3.80
C GLY A 200 14.84 -1.31 3.86
N VAL A 201 15.50 -0.21 4.18
CA VAL A 201 14.86 1.11 4.38
C VAL A 201 14.15 1.58 3.12
N ALA A 202 14.76 1.41 1.93
CA ALA A 202 14.18 1.87 0.67
C ALA A 202 12.82 1.20 0.38
N SER A 203 12.71 -0.13 0.52
CA SER A 203 11.46 -0.86 0.24
C SER A 203 10.47 -0.78 1.39
N ASN A 204 10.93 -0.95 2.64
CA ASN A 204 10.02 -1.05 3.78
C ASN A 204 9.38 0.30 4.15
N ILE A 205 10.16 1.39 4.03
CA ILE A 205 9.75 2.74 4.44
C ILE A 205 9.66 3.68 3.23
N GLY A 206 10.67 3.66 2.36
CA GLY A 206 10.83 4.63 1.29
C GLY A 206 9.81 4.49 0.17
N ILE A 207 9.37 3.27 -0.13
CA ILE A 207 8.55 2.99 -1.32
C ILE A 207 7.27 3.83 -1.39
N HIS A 208 6.63 4.14 -0.27
CA HIS A 208 5.47 5.02 -0.24
C HIS A 208 5.74 6.41 -0.81
N PHE A 209 6.90 6.98 -0.42
CA PHE A 209 7.29 8.31 -0.84
C PHE A 209 7.82 8.30 -2.26
N PHE A 210 8.59 7.29 -2.61
CA PHE A 210 9.09 7.15 -3.98
C PHE A 210 7.94 6.98 -4.98
N ASP A 211 6.95 6.18 -4.64
CA ASP A 211 5.74 6.03 -5.43
C ASP A 211 5.00 7.37 -5.59
N MET A 212 4.74 8.05 -4.48
CA MET A 212 4.07 9.36 -4.47
C MET A 212 4.83 10.39 -5.31
N LEU A 213 6.16 10.47 -5.14
CA LEU A 213 7.00 11.42 -5.86
C LEU A 213 6.99 11.18 -7.37
N MET A 214 7.11 9.91 -7.79
CA MET A 214 7.03 9.55 -9.21
C MET A 214 5.64 9.80 -9.78
N TRP A 215 4.59 9.52 -9.02
CA TRP A 215 3.21 9.79 -9.46
C TRP A 215 2.96 11.29 -9.67
N VAL A 216 3.52 12.14 -8.80
CA VAL A 216 3.35 13.60 -8.89
C VAL A 216 4.28 14.23 -9.95
N PHE A 217 5.57 13.87 -9.95
CA PHE A 217 6.62 14.59 -10.70
C PHE A 217 7.16 13.82 -11.92
N GLY A 218 6.62 12.64 -12.20
CA GLY A 218 7.02 11.84 -13.36
C GLY A 218 8.15 10.84 -13.08
N ASN A 219 8.69 10.28 -14.15
CA ASN A 219 9.64 9.18 -14.10
C ASN A 219 11.02 9.58 -13.57
N VAL A 220 11.74 8.60 -13.03
CA VAL A 220 13.13 8.77 -12.59
C VAL A 220 14.03 8.83 -13.82
N GLN A 221 14.77 9.93 -13.96
CA GLN A 221 15.81 10.13 -14.97
C GLN A 221 17.20 9.74 -14.44
N HIS A 222 17.44 10.05 -13.16
CA HIS A 222 18.68 9.71 -12.48
C HIS A 222 18.46 9.52 -10.99
N SER A 223 19.28 8.66 -10.36
CA SER A 223 19.27 8.45 -8.91
C SER A 223 20.67 8.32 -8.36
N THR A 224 20.93 8.95 -7.22
CA THR A 224 22.20 8.87 -6.50
C THR A 224 21.96 8.48 -5.05
N VAL A 225 22.71 7.52 -4.53
CA VAL A 225 22.66 7.14 -3.12
C VAL A 225 23.91 7.71 -2.43
N LEU A 226 23.67 8.56 -1.43
CA LEU A 226 24.72 9.24 -0.65
C LEU A 226 25.03 8.50 0.67
N ARG A 227 24.07 7.75 1.19
CA ARG A 227 24.20 6.91 2.38
C ARG A 227 23.32 5.67 2.21
N ASN A 228 23.89 4.50 2.41
CA ASN A 228 23.18 3.21 2.37
C ASN A 228 23.61 2.36 3.56
N GLU A 229 22.93 2.54 4.68
CA GLU A 229 23.18 1.85 5.94
C GLU A 229 21.97 1.00 6.34
N PRO A 230 22.12 -0.03 7.17
CA PRO A 230 21.01 -0.90 7.55
C PRO A 230 19.80 -0.18 8.16
N ARG A 231 20.03 0.97 8.82
CA ARG A 231 19.00 1.72 9.52
C ARG A 231 18.72 3.12 8.94
N SER A 232 19.47 3.54 7.93
CA SER A 232 19.27 4.84 7.29
C SER A 232 19.75 4.86 5.86
N MET A 233 19.05 5.62 5.01
CA MET A 233 19.43 5.84 3.63
C MET A 233 19.18 7.30 3.27
N LYS A 234 20.05 7.84 2.42
CA LYS A 234 19.95 9.21 1.91
C LYS A 234 20.39 9.27 0.47
N GLY A 235 19.77 10.12 -0.32
CA GLY A 235 20.14 10.27 -1.72
C GLY A 235 19.40 11.38 -2.43
N GLU A 236 19.53 11.36 -3.75
CA GLU A 236 18.91 12.31 -4.65
C GLU A 236 18.23 11.57 -5.80
N LEU A 237 17.13 12.15 -6.32
CA LEU A 237 16.47 11.70 -7.52
C LEU A 237 16.29 12.90 -8.47
N VAL A 238 16.52 12.67 -9.74
CA VAL A 238 16.10 13.57 -10.81
C VAL A 238 14.87 12.96 -11.46
N LEU A 239 13.73 13.62 -11.31
CA LEU A 239 12.45 13.22 -11.92
C LEU A 239 12.17 14.12 -13.13
N ASP A 240 11.15 13.80 -13.93
CA ASP A 240 10.77 14.61 -15.10
C ASP A 240 10.54 16.08 -14.73
N LYS A 241 9.87 16.33 -13.60
CA LYS A 241 9.46 17.67 -13.16
C LYS A 241 10.10 18.13 -11.84
N ALA A 242 10.99 17.34 -11.22
CA ALA A 242 11.60 17.71 -9.94
C ALA A 242 13.00 17.15 -9.72
N ASP A 243 13.78 17.88 -8.92
CA ASP A 243 15.00 17.41 -8.29
C ASP A 243 14.72 17.19 -6.82
N VAL A 244 14.90 15.96 -6.35
CA VAL A 244 14.49 15.51 -5.02
C VAL A 244 15.69 15.14 -4.17
N LYS A 245 15.80 15.72 -3.00
CA LYS A 245 16.68 15.22 -1.92
C LYS A 245 15.83 14.45 -0.93
N TRP A 246 16.29 13.24 -0.56
CA TRP A 246 15.54 12.40 0.38
C TRP A 246 16.44 11.84 1.48
N ASP A 247 15.92 11.79 2.70
CA ASP A 247 16.58 11.23 3.88
C ASP A 247 15.59 10.37 4.67
N LEU A 248 15.91 9.07 4.81
CA LEU A 248 15.07 8.07 5.44
C LEU A 248 15.82 7.38 6.57
N SER A 249 15.23 7.30 7.77
CA SER A 249 15.87 6.67 8.91
C SER A 249 14.90 5.98 9.86
N VAL A 250 15.40 4.92 10.52
CA VAL A 250 14.73 4.27 11.65
C VAL A 250 15.50 4.49 12.96
N GLN A 251 16.47 5.39 12.98
CA GLN A 251 17.30 5.72 14.14
C GLN A 251 16.70 6.91 14.91
N ALA A 252 16.60 6.78 16.22
CA ALA A 252 16.13 7.87 17.08
C ALA A 252 17.13 9.05 17.14
N SER A 253 18.42 8.77 16.94
CA SER A 253 19.48 9.78 16.89
C SER A 253 19.34 10.77 15.72
N ASP A 254 18.62 10.40 14.67
CA ASP A 254 18.48 11.20 13.46
C ASP A 254 17.29 12.18 13.57
N ILE A 255 16.50 12.10 14.66
CA ILE A 255 15.40 13.03 14.91
C ILE A 255 15.96 14.42 15.17
N PRO A 256 15.45 15.47 14.49
CA PRO A 256 15.86 16.84 14.75
C PRO A 256 15.61 17.26 16.20
N SER A 257 16.49 18.09 16.73
CA SER A 257 16.37 18.64 18.10
C SER A 257 15.00 19.31 18.30
N GLY A 258 14.38 19.03 19.45
CA GLY A 258 13.05 19.58 19.80
C GLY A 258 11.86 18.75 19.27
N HIS A 259 12.08 17.67 18.49
CA HIS A 259 11.04 16.76 18.07
C HIS A 259 11.06 15.44 18.84
N THR A 260 9.90 14.82 18.99
CA THR A 260 9.72 13.49 19.61
C THR A 260 8.89 12.60 18.71
N GLY A 261 9.18 11.30 18.71
CA GLY A 261 8.45 10.32 17.89
C GLY A 261 8.88 10.32 16.41
N ALA A 262 7.98 10.01 15.51
CA ALA A 262 8.26 10.02 14.09
C ALA A 262 8.33 11.47 13.55
N TYR A 263 9.34 11.75 12.73
CA TYR A 263 9.50 13.04 12.07
C TYR A 263 9.28 12.89 10.55
N ARG A 264 8.37 13.65 10.01
CA ARG A 264 8.10 13.72 8.57
C ARG A 264 8.12 15.18 8.12
N SER A 265 8.90 15.47 7.11
CA SER A 265 8.96 16.77 6.48
C SER A 265 9.03 16.60 4.97
N LEU A 266 8.20 17.31 4.26
CA LEU A 266 8.28 17.48 2.82
C LEU A 266 8.23 18.99 2.54
N ARG A 267 9.22 19.47 1.78
CA ARG A 267 9.27 20.85 1.32
C ARG A 267 9.27 20.87 -0.20
N LEU A 268 8.52 21.78 -0.76
CA LEU A 268 8.42 22.00 -2.19
C LEU A 268 8.84 23.44 -2.48
N ASP A 269 9.90 23.64 -3.24
CA ASP A 269 10.49 24.94 -3.57
C ASP A 269 10.81 25.78 -2.31
N GLY A 270 11.26 25.11 -1.26
CA GLY A 270 11.57 25.72 0.03
C GLY A 270 10.39 25.88 0.99
N GLU A 271 9.14 25.73 0.52
CA GLU A 271 7.95 25.87 1.35
C GLU A 271 7.50 24.53 1.92
N PRO A 272 7.03 24.47 3.18
CA PRO A 272 6.47 23.23 3.76
C PRO A 272 5.25 22.74 2.98
N PHE A 273 5.22 21.46 2.66
CA PHE A 273 4.03 20.79 2.14
C PHE A 273 3.52 19.83 3.21
N ASP A 274 2.38 20.19 3.80
CA ASP A 274 1.77 19.39 4.85
C ASP A 274 0.74 18.40 4.29
N PHE A 275 0.91 17.13 4.64
CA PHE A 275 -0.02 16.04 4.39
C PHE A 275 -0.11 15.12 5.63
N SER A 276 -0.06 15.72 6.82
CA SER A 276 -0.07 15.01 8.10
C SER A 276 -1.45 14.49 8.49
N GLU A 277 -2.51 15.15 8.03
CA GLU A 277 -3.91 14.80 8.27
C GLU A 277 -4.50 14.04 7.07
N GLY A 278 -5.66 13.41 7.26
CA GLY A 278 -6.37 12.74 6.15
C GLY A 278 -6.02 11.28 5.90
N PHE A 279 -5.37 10.61 6.87
CA PHE A 279 -4.99 9.19 6.75
C PHE A 279 -6.06 8.21 7.23
N GLY A 280 -7.15 8.68 7.83
CA GLY A 280 -8.10 7.83 8.57
C GLY A 280 -8.83 6.80 7.72
N ASP A 281 -9.12 7.13 6.47
CA ASP A 281 -9.97 6.37 5.55
C ASP A 281 -9.25 5.94 4.25
N LEU A 282 -7.95 6.21 4.13
CA LEU A 282 -7.23 5.92 2.88
C LEU A 282 -7.25 4.43 2.51
N HIS A 283 -7.23 3.52 3.49
CA HIS A 283 -7.37 2.09 3.19
C HIS A 283 -8.77 1.77 2.68
N THR A 284 -9.83 2.33 3.28
CA THR A 284 -11.20 2.17 2.80
C THR A 284 -11.33 2.62 1.35
N ARG A 285 -10.75 3.78 0.99
CA ARG A 285 -10.72 4.27 -0.40
C ARG A 285 -9.94 3.35 -1.37
N VAL A 286 -8.85 2.72 -0.91
CA VAL A 286 -8.15 1.69 -1.71
C VAL A 286 -9.07 0.51 -2.00
N TYR A 287 -9.84 0.06 -1.00
CA TYR A 287 -10.80 -1.03 -1.16
C TYR A 287 -11.96 -0.67 -2.07
N GLU A 288 -12.52 0.52 -1.93
CA GLU A 288 -13.57 1.04 -2.82
C GLU A 288 -13.11 1.00 -4.28
N ASN A 289 -11.91 1.52 -4.57
CA ASN A 289 -11.35 1.49 -5.92
C ASN A 289 -11.10 0.06 -6.43
N ALA A 290 -10.54 -0.82 -5.60
CA ALA A 290 -10.31 -2.22 -5.96
C ALA A 290 -11.62 -2.96 -6.27
N LEU A 291 -12.67 -2.72 -5.48
CA LEU A 291 -14.00 -3.31 -5.69
C LEU A 291 -14.69 -2.81 -6.97
N LEU A 292 -14.38 -1.60 -7.42
CA LEU A 292 -14.85 -1.03 -8.68
C LEU A 292 -13.99 -1.46 -9.89
N GLY A 293 -12.87 -2.14 -9.67
CA GLY A 293 -11.91 -2.50 -10.72
C GLY A 293 -10.93 -1.39 -11.09
N ASP A 294 -10.91 -0.29 -10.33
CA ASP A 294 -10.08 0.91 -10.52
C ASP A 294 -8.94 0.99 -9.48
N GLY A 295 -8.60 -0.11 -8.84
CA GLY A 295 -7.50 -0.21 -7.90
C GLY A 295 -6.12 -0.04 -8.56
N PHE A 296 -5.09 0.12 -7.75
CA PHE A 296 -3.71 0.25 -8.25
C PHE A 296 -3.17 -1.11 -8.70
N SER A 297 -2.91 -1.23 -9.99
CA SER A 297 -2.49 -2.44 -10.69
C SER A 297 -1.01 -2.77 -10.49
N LEU A 298 -0.56 -3.91 -11.05
CA LEU A 298 0.85 -4.26 -11.16
C LEU A 298 1.65 -3.19 -11.92
N GLN A 299 1.07 -2.61 -12.97
CA GLN A 299 1.72 -1.57 -13.76
C GLN A 299 1.94 -0.29 -12.94
N ASP A 300 1.01 0.08 -12.07
CA ASP A 300 1.13 1.25 -11.20
C ASP A 300 2.27 1.13 -10.20
N VAL A 301 2.48 -0.06 -9.63
CA VAL A 301 3.46 -0.28 -8.55
C VAL A 301 4.86 -0.59 -9.06
N THR A 302 5.01 -1.10 -10.28
CA THR A 302 6.29 -1.55 -10.86
C THR A 302 7.38 -0.48 -10.81
N PRO A 303 7.14 0.79 -11.19
CA PRO A 303 8.20 1.80 -11.15
C PRO A 303 8.79 1.99 -9.74
N SER A 304 7.97 1.97 -8.70
CA SER A 304 8.44 2.13 -7.32
C SER A 304 9.24 0.92 -6.81
N ILE A 305 8.89 -0.28 -7.25
CA ILE A 305 9.64 -1.51 -6.95
C ILE A 305 11.01 -1.49 -7.63
N VAL A 306 11.06 -1.10 -8.91
CA VAL A 306 12.32 -0.97 -9.68
C VAL A 306 13.24 0.05 -9.02
N LEU A 307 12.72 1.23 -8.69
CA LEU A 307 13.50 2.26 -8.01
C LEU A 307 14.01 1.78 -6.65
N ALA A 308 13.14 1.25 -5.80
CA ALA A 308 13.53 0.78 -4.46
C ALA A 308 14.60 -0.32 -4.54
N GLN A 309 14.54 -1.21 -5.53
CA GLN A 309 15.57 -2.22 -5.75
C GLN A 309 16.89 -1.59 -6.21
N SER A 310 16.87 -0.65 -7.13
CA SER A 310 18.10 0.02 -7.61
C SER A 310 18.80 0.76 -6.47
N LEU A 311 18.05 1.50 -5.65
CA LEU A 311 18.60 2.26 -4.52
C LEU A 311 19.25 1.34 -3.47
N ARG A 312 18.61 0.22 -3.11
CA ARG A 312 19.18 -0.71 -2.11
C ARG A 312 20.42 -1.48 -2.60
N LYS A 313 20.57 -1.65 -3.93
CA LYS A 313 21.73 -2.29 -4.53
C LYS A 313 22.88 -1.32 -4.82
N ALA A 314 22.62 -0.04 -4.82
CA ALA A 314 23.62 0.98 -5.04
C ALA A 314 24.68 0.95 -3.93
N ARG A 315 25.95 1.03 -4.31
CA ARG A 315 27.05 1.27 -3.38
C ARG A 315 27.14 2.76 -3.14
N SER A 316 27.19 3.18 -1.88
CA SER A 316 27.48 4.55 -1.48
C SER A 316 28.94 4.88 -1.70
#